data_e926326095e998d61c9d2f7e3789eac1
#
_entry.id   e926326095e998d61c9d2f7e3789eac1
#
_cell.length_a   1.000
_cell.length_b   1.000
_cell.length_c   1.000
_cell.angle_alpha   90.00
_cell.angle_beta   90.00
_cell.angle_gamma   90.00
#
_symmetry.space_group_name_H-M   'P 1'
#
loop_
_entity.id
_entity.type
_entity.pdbx_description
1 polymer ?
#
loop_
_entity_poly.entity_id
_entity_poly.type
_entity_poly.pdbx_seq_one_letter_code
_entity_poly.pdbx_strand_id
1 'polypeptide(L)'
;MATQLKRNHDCSPEEWQARLDLAAAYRIFHHMGWCESIYNHITLRVPGEESFLINPFGLLWNEVTASNLLKIDSAGNKLTDSPYPVNLAGFTQHAVFHAQLPHAHAIVHTHTPDTMAVCATEGGLQPTNFYSCFFEGLTAYHDFEGITVRSEEGERLIANIGHKPVLMLKNHGPVVLGKTLPEMFFTYYMLQRACEIQVKTAAMGKPIIVPPEVIAVHQRDRDLMLTTDFGKLDFEAWTRHIDKLDSSWRN
;
A
#
# COMPACT_ATOMS: atom_id res chain seq x y z
N MET A 1 -34.07 5.13 0.53
CA MET A 1 -34.04 3.93 -0.32
C MET A 1 -32.63 3.85 -0.87
N ALA A 2 -31.84 2.87 -0.42
CA ALA A 2 -30.50 2.64 -0.98
C ALA A 2 -30.70 2.15 -2.42
N THR A 3 -30.25 2.95 -3.39
CA THR A 3 -30.20 2.56 -4.80
C THR A 3 -29.24 1.37 -4.86
N GLN A 4 -29.75 0.17 -5.15
CA GLN A 4 -28.92 -0.99 -5.43
C GLN A 4 -28.04 -0.63 -6.64
N LEU A 5 -26.77 -0.35 -6.40
CA LEU A 5 -25.78 -0.12 -7.44
C LEU A 5 -25.74 -1.35 -8.33
N LYS A 6 -26.00 -1.17 -9.63
CA LYS A 6 -25.93 -2.26 -10.62
C LYS A 6 -24.49 -2.79 -10.62
N ARG A 7 -24.34 -4.08 -10.34
CA ARG A 7 -23.09 -4.79 -10.63
C ARG A 7 -22.84 -4.70 -12.14
N ASN A 8 -21.80 -3.95 -12.52
CA ASN A 8 -21.40 -3.85 -13.93
C ASN A 8 -20.52 -5.02 -14.39
N HIS A 9 -20.18 -5.94 -13.47
CA HIS A 9 -19.38 -7.10 -13.77
C HIS A 9 -20.09 -8.39 -13.35
N ASP A 10 -19.95 -9.42 -14.16
CA ASP A 10 -20.35 -10.79 -13.83
C ASP A 10 -19.24 -11.40 -12.95
N CYS A 11 -19.26 -11.07 -11.66
CA CYS A 11 -18.26 -11.49 -10.68
C CYS A 11 -18.94 -11.94 -9.37
N SER A 12 -18.22 -12.70 -8.53
CA SER A 12 -18.72 -13.14 -7.24
C SER A 12 -18.99 -11.95 -6.30
N PRO A 13 -19.86 -12.12 -5.28
CA PRO A 13 -20.09 -11.11 -4.25
C PRO A 13 -18.79 -10.72 -3.53
N GLU A 14 -17.89 -11.66 -3.31
CA GLU A 14 -16.60 -11.49 -2.65
C GLU A 14 -15.64 -10.66 -3.51
N GLU A 15 -15.58 -10.93 -4.82
CA GLU A 15 -14.81 -10.10 -5.75
C GLU A 15 -15.39 -8.68 -5.82
N TRP A 16 -16.73 -8.53 -5.86
CA TRP A 16 -17.33 -7.20 -5.89
C TRP A 16 -17.02 -6.39 -4.64
N GLN A 17 -17.05 -7.03 -3.45
CA GLN A 17 -16.64 -6.36 -2.22
C GLN A 17 -15.16 -5.95 -2.25
N ALA A 18 -14.27 -6.83 -2.73
CA ALA A 18 -12.85 -6.51 -2.90
C ALA A 18 -12.65 -5.32 -3.86
N ARG A 19 -13.44 -5.22 -4.93
CA ARG A 19 -13.44 -4.07 -5.85
C ARG A 19 -13.88 -2.77 -5.18
N LEU A 20 -14.94 -2.82 -4.38
CA LEU A 20 -15.40 -1.68 -3.59
C LEU A 20 -14.32 -1.22 -2.60
N ASP A 21 -13.74 -2.14 -1.86
CA ASP A 21 -12.72 -1.82 -0.86
C ASP A 21 -11.47 -1.22 -1.52
N LEU A 22 -11.01 -1.80 -2.64
CA LEU A 22 -9.85 -1.29 -3.36
C LEU A 22 -10.11 0.07 -4.00
N ALA A 23 -11.29 0.30 -4.59
CA ALA A 23 -11.66 1.60 -5.14
C ALA A 23 -11.71 2.67 -4.04
N ALA A 24 -12.26 2.34 -2.86
CA ALA A 24 -12.22 3.22 -1.70
C ALA A 24 -10.79 3.56 -1.30
N ALA A 25 -9.88 2.57 -1.27
CA ALA A 25 -8.46 2.80 -0.95
C ALA A 25 -7.83 3.80 -1.93
N TYR A 26 -8.02 3.65 -3.24
CA TYR A 26 -7.53 4.61 -4.23
C TYR A 26 -8.03 6.03 -3.97
N ARG A 27 -9.32 6.18 -3.66
CA ARG A 27 -9.92 7.49 -3.34
C ARG A 27 -9.38 8.08 -2.04
N ILE A 28 -9.16 7.25 -1.01
CA ILE A 28 -8.56 7.69 0.26
C ILE A 28 -7.14 8.17 0.02
N PHE A 29 -6.30 7.39 -0.67
CA PHE A 29 -4.92 7.79 -0.99
C PHE A 29 -4.87 9.06 -1.83
N HIS A 30 -5.76 9.21 -2.82
CA HIS A 30 -5.87 10.46 -3.58
C HIS A 30 -6.24 11.64 -2.69
N HIS A 31 -7.22 11.49 -1.82
CA HIS A 31 -7.65 12.54 -0.87
C HIS A 31 -6.52 12.96 0.08
N MET A 32 -5.69 12.01 0.50
CA MET A 32 -4.51 12.27 1.34
C MET A 32 -3.33 12.90 0.59
N GLY A 33 -3.38 12.96 -0.75
CA GLY A 33 -2.26 13.41 -1.57
C GLY A 33 -1.11 12.39 -1.66
N TRP A 34 -1.41 11.10 -1.50
CA TRP A 34 -0.43 10.02 -1.49
C TRP A 34 -0.32 9.28 -2.83
N CYS A 35 -0.64 9.94 -3.90
CA CYS A 35 -0.53 9.42 -5.26
C CYS A 35 0.33 10.34 -6.13
N GLU A 36 0.87 9.83 -7.21
CA GLU A 36 1.68 10.58 -8.17
C GLU A 36 1.15 10.41 -9.59
N SER A 37 0.43 11.42 -10.09
CA SER A 37 -0.14 11.41 -11.44
C SER A 37 -0.88 10.08 -11.72
N ILE A 38 -0.55 9.40 -12.82
CA ILE A 38 -1.09 8.09 -13.21
C ILE A 38 -0.22 6.92 -12.70
N TYR A 39 0.89 7.24 -12.04
CA TYR A 39 1.83 6.25 -11.53
C TYR A 39 1.44 5.78 -10.13
N ASN A 40 2.25 4.87 -9.58
CA ASN A 40 1.98 4.14 -8.35
C ASN A 40 0.79 3.17 -8.49
N HIS A 41 0.63 2.28 -7.55
CA HIS A 41 -0.43 1.28 -7.64
C HIS A 41 -0.69 0.61 -6.29
N ILE A 42 -1.92 0.15 -6.14
CA ILE A 42 -2.33 -0.74 -5.06
C ILE A 42 -2.86 -2.01 -5.73
N THR A 43 -2.43 -3.17 -5.25
CA THR A 43 -2.99 -4.44 -5.69
C THR A 43 -3.68 -5.17 -4.54
N LEU A 44 -4.74 -5.88 -4.86
CA LEU A 44 -5.50 -6.69 -3.91
C LEU A 44 -5.77 -8.05 -4.52
N ARG A 45 -5.44 -9.14 -3.79
CA ARG A 45 -5.78 -10.50 -4.20
C ARG A 45 -7.30 -10.67 -4.19
N VAL A 46 -7.84 -11.30 -5.22
CA VAL A 46 -9.27 -11.66 -5.27
C VAL A 46 -9.51 -12.83 -4.30
N PRO A 47 -10.51 -12.74 -3.40
CA PRO A 47 -10.79 -13.82 -2.47
C PRO A 47 -11.09 -15.16 -3.17
N GLY A 48 -10.38 -16.20 -2.76
CA GLY A 48 -10.57 -17.55 -3.30
C GLY A 48 -9.99 -17.81 -4.70
N GLU A 49 -9.25 -16.85 -5.27
CA GLU A 49 -8.67 -16.96 -6.61
C GLU A 49 -7.17 -16.62 -6.65
N GLU A 50 -6.50 -17.13 -7.68
CA GLU A 50 -5.12 -16.75 -8.03
C GLU A 50 -5.10 -15.56 -9.01
N SER A 51 -5.90 -14.53 -8.69
CA SER A 51 -6.04 -13.32 -9.50
C SER A 51 -5.97 -12.07 -8.61
N PHE A 52 -5.73 -10.92 -9.22
CA PHE A 52 -5.49 -9.67 -8.51
C PHE A 52 -6.28 -8.54 -9.13
N LEU A 53 -6.67 -7.57 -8.31
CA LEU A 53 -7.23 -6.29 -8.75
C LEU A 53 -6.15 -5.23 -8.73
N ILE A 54 -6.17 -4.36 -9.75
CA ILE A 54 -5.26 -3.21 -9.90
C ILE A 54 -5.97 -2.05 -10.60
N ASN A 55 -5.49 -0.82 -10.43
CA ASN A 55 -6.02 0.34 -11.15
C ASN A 55 -5.76 0.26 -12.66
N PRO A 56 -6.66 0.82 -13.48
CA PRO A 56 -6.40 1.04 -14.90
C PRO A 56 -5.23 2.02 -15.07
N PHE A 57 -4.19 1.62 -15.81
CA PHE A 57 -3.08 2.52 -16.10
C PHE A 57 -3.52 3.61 -17.09
N GLY A 58 -3.25 4.86 -16.73
CA GLY A 58 -3.69 6.04 -17.49
C GLY A 58 -4.82 6.83 -16.82
N LEU A 59 -5.46 6.28 -15.78
CA LEU A 59 -6.40 7.02 -14.96
C LEU A 59 -5.71 7.59 -13.72
N LEU A 60 -6.16 8.77 -13.30
CA LEU A 60 -5.85 9.30 -11.98
C LEU A 60 -6.58 8.50 -10.90
N TRP A 61 -6.05 8.48 -9.70
CA TRP A 61 -6.63 7.67 -8.62
C TRP A 61 -8.05 8.11 -8.20
N ASN A 62 -8.42 9.37 -8.43
CA ASN A 62 -9.79 9.84 -8.24
C ASN A 62 -10.76 9.44 -9.36
N GLU A 63 -10.29 8.82 -10.43
CA GLU A 63 -11.12 8.28 -11.51
C GLU A 63 -11.36 6.76 -11.33
N VAL A 64 -10.67 6.13 -10.37
CA VAL A 64 -10.84 4.70 -10.10
C VAL A 64 -12.20 4.43 -9.46
N THR A 65 -12.91 3.44 -10.00
CA THR A 65 -14.17 2.93 -9.49
C THR A 65 -14.14 1.41 -9.35
N ALA A 66 -15.07 0.83 -8.61
CA ALA A 66 -15.14 -0.62 -8.44
C ALA A 66 -15.26 -1.36 -9.78
N SER A 67 -16.00 -0.79 -10.74
CA SER A 67 -16.24 -1.41 -12.05
C SER A 67 -15.07 -1.24 -13.03
N ASN A 68 -14.24 -0.20 -12.91
CA ASN A 68 -13.14 0.00 -13.86
C ASN A 68 -11.81 -0.65 -13.41
N LEU A 69 -11.71 -1.14 -12.18
CA LEU A 69 -10.56 -1.93 -11.72
C LEU A 69 -10.31 -3.12 -12.65
N LEU A 70 -9.05 -3.32 -13.01
CA LEU A 70 -8.63 -4.45 -13.81
C LEU A 70 -8.46 -5.70 -12.92
N LYS A 71 -8.96 -6.84 -13.39
CA LYS A 71 -8.62 -8.15 -12.84
C LYS A 71 -7.54 -8.75 -13.74
N ILE A 72 -6.45 -9.21 -13.12
CA ILE A 72 -5.27 -9.74 -13.81
C ILE A 72 -4.84 -11.06 -13.18
N ASP A 73 -4.17 -11.91 -13.97
CA ASP A 73 -3.50 -13.11 -13.46
C ASP A 73 -2.09 -12.82 -12.91
N SER A 74 -1.41 -13.85 -12.44
CA SER A 74 -0.02 -13.73 -11.91
C SER A 74 1.02 -13.31 -12.94
N ALA A 75 0.72 -13.45 -14.23
CA ALA A 75 1.58 -13.00 -15.33
C ALA A 75 1.25 -11.56 -15.78
N GLY A 76 0.22 -10.92 -15.20
CA GLY A 76 -0.24 -9.58 -15.55
C GLY A 76 -1.17 -9.54 -16.78
N ASN A 77 -1.67 -10.68 -17.24
CA ASN A 77 -2.66 -10.68 -18.31
C ASN A 77 -4.03 -10.24 -17.80
N LYS A 78 -4.72 -9.41 -18.57
CA LYS A 78 -6.07 -8.97 -18.22
C LYS A 78 -7.06 -10.14 -18.30
N LEU A 79 -7.84 -10.31 -17.23
CA LEU A 79 -8.98 -11.22 -17.14
C LEU A 79 -10.33 -10.49 -17.28
N THR A 80 -10.29 -9.14 -17.33
CA THR A 80 -11.44 -8.29 -17.59
C THR A 80 -11.31 -7.60 -18.92
N ASP A 81 -12.42 -7.41 -19.64
CA ASP A 81 -12.47 -6.54 -20.81
C ASP A 81 -12.35 -5.08 -20.35
N SER A 82 -11.33 -4.40 -20.83
CA SER A 82 -11.05 -3.00 -20.48
C SER A 82 -10.21 -2.33 -21.57
N PRO A 83 -10.52 -1.08 -21.96
CA PRO A 83 -9.70 -0.33 -22.90
C PRO A 83 -8.34 0.11 -22.30
N TYR A 84 -8.20 0.07 -20.97
CA TYR A 84 -7.00 0.52 -20.30
C TYR A 84 -5.94 -0.59 -20.25
N PRO A 85 -4.65 -0.23 -20.39
CA PRO A 85 -3.55 -1.16 -20.18
C PRO A 85 -3.31 -1.45 -18.70
N VAL A 86 -2.58 -2.53 -18.42
CA VAL A 86 -2.01 -2.83 -17.10
C VAL A 86 -0.67 -2.10 -16.96
N ASN A 87 -0.37 -1.55 -15.80
CA ASN A 87 0.98 -1.10 -15.46
C ASN A 87 1.87 -2.31 -15.14
N LEU A 88 2.45 -2.90 -16.19
CA LEU A 88 3.25 -4.11 -16.04
C LEU A 88 4.52 -3.89 -15.20
N ALA A 89 5.19 -2.74 -15.33
CA ALA A 89 6.38 -2.43 -14.54
C ALA A 89 6.06 -2.43 -13.04
N GLY A 90 4.94 -1.79 -12.65
CA GLY A 90 4.48 -1.80 -11.26
C GLY A 90 4.00 -3.16 -10.80
N PHE A 91 3.27 -3.90 -11.64
CA PHE A 91 2.73 -5.20 -11.25
C PHE A 91 3.81 -6.28 -11.11
N THR A 92 4.88 -6.26 -11.92
CA THR A 92 5.96 -7.26 -11.84
C THR A 92 6.53 -7.37 -10.43
N GLN A 93 6.74 -6.26 -9.74
CA GLN A 93 7.19 -6.26 -8.35
C GLN A 93 6.14 -6.84 -7.40
N HIS A 94 4.87 -6.42 -7.51
CA HIS A 94 3.79 -6.92 -6.65
C HIS A 94 3.49 -8.40 -6.88
N ALA A 95 3.60 -8.89 -8.12
CA ALA A 95 3.39 -10.30 -8.46
C ALA A 95 4.31 -11.22 -7.67
N VAL A 96 5.58 -10.83 -7.51
CA VAL A 96 6.57 -11.61 -6.76
C VAL A 96 6.18 -11.71 -5.28
N PHE A 97 5.78 -10.60 -4.66
CA PHE A 97 5.32 -10.60 -3.26
C PHE A 97 4.04 -11.40 -3.09
N HIS A 98 3.05 -11.22 -3.96
CA HIS A 98 1.81 -12.00 -3.93
C HIS A 98 2.06 -13.51 -4.07
N ALA A 99 2.99 -13.92 -4.93
CA ALA A 99 3.28 -15.33 -5.17
C ALA A 99 4.00 -16.00 -4.00
N GLN A 100 4.92 -15.29 -3.32
CA GLN A 100 5.85 -15.91 -2.38
C GLN A 100 5.53 -15.60 -0.90
N LEU A 101 4.74 -14.55 -0.63
CA LEU A 101 4.45 -14.12 0.74
C LEU A 101 2.96 -14.30 1.08
N PRO A 102 2.60 -15.28 1.91
CA PRO A 102 1.20 -15.53 2.27
C PRO A 102 0.49 -14.33 2.93
N HIS A 103 1.24 -13.43 3.56
CA HIS A 103 0.72 -12.22 4.19
C HIS A 103 0.61 -11.03 3.24
N ALA A 104 1.07 -11.13 1.99
CA ALA A 104 0.94 -10.11 0.98
C ALA A 104 -0.40 -10.23 0.23
N HIS A 105 -1.52 -10.03 0.94
CA HIS A 105 -2.86 -10.05 0.34
C HIS A 105 -3.20 -8.71 -0.32
N ALA A 106 -2.80 -7.61 0.32
CA ALA A 106 -2.87 -6.25 -0.22
C ALA A 106 -1.47 -5.63 -0.24
N ILE A 107 -1.13 -4.91 -1.31
CA ILE A 107 0.18 -4.28 -1.48
C ILE A 107 -0.02 -2.88 -2.02
N VAL A 108 0.71 -1.90 -1.46
CA VAL A 108 0.81 -0.54 -1.99
C VAL A 108 2.25 -0.14 -2.23
N HIS A 109 2.47 0.55 -3.33
CA HIS A 109 3.71 1.25 -3.66
C HIS A 109 3.40 2.69 -4.04
N THR A 110 4.15 3.63 -3.47
CA THR A 110 3.96 5.07 -3.69
C THR A 110 5.28 5.82 -3.80
N HIS A 111 5.21 7.05 -4.33
CA HIS A 111 6.34 7.97 -4.48
C HIS A 111 6.06 9.31 -3.77
N THR A 112 5.51 9.29 -2.56
CA THR A 112 5.32 10.55 -1.83
C THR A 112 6.68 11.17 -1.49
N PRO A 113 6.85 12.51 -1.59
CA PRO A 113 8.14 13.17 -1.39
C PRO A 113 8.81 12.81 -0.06
N ASP A 114 8.04 12.75 1.04
CA ASP A 114 8.60 12.47 2.36
C ASP A 114 9.10 11.03 2.49
N THR A 115 8.36 10.05 1.96
CA THR A 115 8.82 8.65 1.99
C THR A 115 10.01 8.43 1.07
N MET A 116 10.02 9.06 -0.12
CA MET A 116 11.17 9.02 -1.02
C MET A 116 12.40 9.66 -0.40
N ALA A 117 12.26 10.80 0.30
CA ALA A 117 13.37 11.46 1.00
C ALA A 117 13.98 10.54 2.06
N VAL A 118 13.15 9.85 2.84
CA VAL A 118 13.63 8.87 3.84
C VAL A 118 14.29 7.67 3.15
N CYS A 119 13.73 7.17 2.04
CA CYS A 119 14.35 6.09 1.24
C CYS A 119 15.70 6.50 0.64
N ALA A 120 15.91 7.79 0.37
CA ALA A 120 17.16 8.34 -0.19
C ALA A 120 18.19 8.74 0.89
N THR A 121 17.88 8.53 2.17
CA THR A 121 18.77 8.88 3.28
C THR A 121 19.54 7.62 3.73
N GLU A 122 20.85 7.71 3.91
CA GLU A 122 21.73 6.59 4.32
C GLU A 122 21.23 5.90 5.60
N GLY A 123 20.75 6.67 6.57
CA GLY A 123 20.20 6.16 7.83
C GLY A 123 18.77 5.59 7.72
N GLY A 124 18.07 5.79 6.60
CA GLY A 124 16.69 5.37 6.42
C GLY A 124 15.73 5.95 7.47
N LEU A 125 14.72 5.17 7.85
CA LEU A 125 13.76 5.55 8.88
C LEU A 125 14.38 5.46 10.26
N GLN A 126 14.42 6.59 10.98
CA GLN A 126 15.05 6.71 12.30
C GLN A 126 14.00 6.74 13.42
N PRO A 127 14.25 6.15 14.59
CA PRO A 127 13.34 6.16 15.73
C PRO A 127 13.34 7.53 16.43
N THR A 128 12.79 8.54 15.76
CA THR A 128 12.78 9.94 16.21
C THR A 128 11.43 10.43 16.67
N ASN A 129 10.39 9.61 16.50
CA ASN A 129 9.02 10.00 16.84
C ASN A 129 8.15 8.78 17.13
N PHE A 130 6.96 9.02 17.68
CA PHE A 130 5.98 7.99 18.03
C PHE A 130 5.69 7.02 16.85
N TYR A 131 5.47 7.55 15.65
CA TYR A 131 5.16 6.73 14.49
C TYR A 131 6.35 5.90 14.02
N SER A 132 7.56 6.47 14.00
CA SER A 132 8.74 5.74 13.54
C SER A 132 9.15 4.62 14.48
N CYS A 133 8.93 4.76 15.80
CA CYS A 133 9.15 3.69 16.77
C CYS A 133 8.27 2.46 16.52
N PHE A 134 7.09 2.64 15.90
CA PHE A 134 6.23 1.53 15.50
C PHE A 134 6.91 0.58 14.52
N PHE A 135 7.78 1.11 13.67
CA PHE A 135 8.43 0.36 12.59
C PHE A 135 9.73 -0.33 12.97
N GLU A 136 10.18 -0.16 14.21
CA GLU A 136 11.38 -0.86 14.66
C GLU A 136 11.21 -2.38 14.55
N GLY A 137 12.10 -3.02 13.81
CA GLY A 137 12.01 -4.44 13.48
C GLY A 137 11.03 -4.81 12.36
N LEU A 138 10.16 -3.89 11.89
CA LEU A 138 9.17 -4.13 10.84
C LEU A 138 9.57 -3.62 9.45
N THR A 139 10.69 -2.91 9.34
CA THR A 139 11.16 -2.31 8.08
C THR A 139 12.37 -3.05 7.55
N ALA A 140 12.36 -3.35 6.25
CA ALA A 140 13.49 -3.84 5.49
C ALA A 140 13.92 -2.81 4.44
N TYR A 141 15.10 -2.99 3.86
CA TYR A 141 15.65 -2.11 2.83
C TYR A 141 16.14 -2.93 1.64
N HIS A 142 15.98 -2.38 0.44
CA HIS A 142 16.50 -2.94 -0.81
C HIS A 142 17.24 -1.86 -1.58
N ASP A 143 18.40 -2.21 -2.13
CA ASP A 143 19.22 -1.28 -2.91
C ASP A 143 18.55 -0.96 -4.27
N PHE A 144 18.76 0.26 -4.76
CA PHE A 144 18.17 0.69 -6.02
C PHE A 144 18.84 -0.01 -7.21
N GLU A 145 18.06 -0.75 -7.99
CA GLU A 145 18.52 -1.47 -9.16
C GLU A 145 17.99 -0.86 -10.51
N GLY A 146 17.37 0.32 -10.43
CA GLY A 146 16.72 0.98 -11.57
C GLY A 146 15.22 0.74 -11.61
N ILE A 147 14.62 0.85 -12.81
CA ILE A 147 13.18 0.56 -12.99
C ILE A 147 12.96 -0.95 -12.90
N THR A 148 12.08 -1.38 -12.00
CA THR A 148 11.76 -2.79 -11.74
C THR A 148 10.98 -3.39 -12.93
N VAL A 149 11.69 -3.92 -13.89
CA VAL A 149 11.14 -4.61 -15.08
C VAL A 149 11.76 -5.98 -15.28
N ARG A 150 12.73 -6.36 -14.42
CA ARG A 150 13.48 -7.60 -14.52
C ARG A 150 13.03 -8.59 -13.45
N SER A 151 12.79 -9.82 -13.86
CA SER A 151 12.37 -10.91 -12.98
C SER A 151 13.43 -11.29 -11.94
N GLU A 152 14.72 -11.10 -12.25
CA GLU A 152 15.86 -11.48 -11.40
C GLU A 152 15.95 -10.62 -10.12
N GLU A 153 15.39 -9.42 -10.12
CA GLU A 153 15.29 -8.58 -8.92
C GLU A 153 14.33 -9.20 -7.87
N GLY A 154 13.34 -9.97 -8.33
CA GLY A 154 12.30 -10.55 -7.48
C GLY A 154 12.85 -11.40 -6.33
N GLU A 155 13.83 -12.27 -6.58
CA GLU A 155 14.45 -13.10 -5.53
C GLU A 155 15.12 -12.25 -4.46
N ARG A 156 15.78 -11.16 -4.85
CA ARG A 156 16.45 -10.23 -3.93
C ARG A 156 15.46 -9.41 -3.12
N LEU A 157 14.35 -9.00 -3.72
CA LEU A 157 13.25 -8.33 -3.03
C LEU A 157 12.68 -9.21 -1.91
N ILE A 158 12.40 -10.49 -2.21
CA ILE A 158 11.92 -11.47 -1.22
C ILE A 158 12.95 -11.74 -0.13
N ALA A 159 14.23 -11.92 -0.50
CA ALA A 159 15.30 -12.13 0.48
C ALA A 159 15.44 -10.95 1.44
N ASN A 160 15.31 -9.73 0.94
CA ASN A 160 15.46 -8.52 1.74
C ASN A 160 14.26 -8.25 2.64
N ILE A 161 13.02 -8.41 2.14
CA ILE A 161 11.83 -8.14 2.94
C ILE A 161 11.60 -9.20 4.03
N GLY A 162 11.88 -10.47 3.73
CA GLY A 162 11.62 -11.59 4.64
C GLY A 162 10.15 -11.65 5.06
N HIS A 163 9.88 -11.53 6.36
CA HIS A 163 8.52 -11.53 6.91
C HIS A 163 8.00 -10.14 7.29
N LYS A 164 8.73 -9.10 6.93
CA LYS A 164 8.39 -7.73 7.34
C LYS A 164 7.30 -7.14 6.44
N PRO A 165 6.43 -6.28 7.00
CA PRO A 165 5.36 -5.65 6.22
C PRO A 165 5.83 -4.46 5.37
N VAL A 166 7.03 -3.92 5.60
CA VAL A 166 7.54 -2.72 4.92
C VAL A 166 8.89 -2.99 4.28
N LEU A 167 9.01 -2.69 3.00
CA LEU A 167 10.26 -2.64 2.25
C LEU A 167 10.50 -1.23 1.75
N MET A 168 11.54 -0.56 2.25
CA MET A 168 12.00 0.73 1.75
C MET A 168 12.97 0.48 0.59
N LEU A 169 12.53 0.78 -0.63
CA LEU A 169 13.40 0.74 -1.81
C LEU A 169 14.25 2.01 -1.79
N LYS A 170 15.56 1.86 -1.59
CA LYS A 170 16.50 3.00 -1.51
C LYS A 170 16.42 3.85 -2.79
N ASN A 171 16.41 5.16 -2.65
CA ASN A 171 16.29 6.12 -3.74
C ASN A 171 15.03 5.98 -4.62
N HIS A 172 13.98 5.28 -4.12
CA HIS A 172 12.78 5.02 -4.92
C HIS A 172 11.51 5.32 -4.11
N GLY A 173 11.09 4.44 -3.21
CA GLY A 173 9.89 4.62 -2.40
C GLY A 173 9.54 3.35 -1.62
N PRO A 174 8.53 3.37 -0.75
CA PRO A 174 8.17 2.22 0.04
C PRO A 174 7.25 1.25 -0.71
N VAL A 175 7.37 -0.03 -0.38
CA VAL A 175 6.35 -1.06 -0.61
C VAL A 175 5.81 -1.48 0.75
N VAL A 176 4.49 -1.48 0.91
CA VAL A 176 3.83 -1.90 2.15
C VAL A 176 2.87 -3.03 1.87
N LEU A 177 3.00 -4.09 2.66
CA LEU A 177 2.19 -5.31 2.57
C LEU A 177 1.19 -5.37 3.72
N GLY A 178 0.05 -6.03 3.49
CA GLY A 178 -0.91 -6.35 4.53
C GLY A 178 -1.63 -7.66 4.25
N LYS A 179 -2.02 -8.36 5.32
CA LYS A 179 -2.88 -9.55 5.27
C LYS A 179 -4.31 -9.19 4.84
N THR A 180 -4.67 -7.93 5.07
CA THR A 180 -5.93 -7.33 4.63
C THR A 180 -5.66 -5.95 4.07
N LEU A 181 -6.59 -5.42 3.28
CA LEU A 181 -6.49 -4.06 2.76
C LEU A 181 -6.49 -3.00 3.89
N PRO A 182 -7.33 -3.10 4.94
CA PRO A 182 -7.25 -2.21 6.10
C PRO A 182 -5.91 -2.25 6.84
N GLU A 183 -5.30 -3.43 7.01
CA GLU A 183 -3.98 -3.58 7.63
C GLU A 183 -2.89 -2.86 6.80
N MET A 184 -2.89 -3.08 5.48
CA MET A 184 -1.98 -2.40 4.55
C MET A 184 -2.16 -0.89 4.62
N PHE A 185 -3.41 -0.41 4.56
CA PHE A 185 -3.73 1.02 4.65
C PHE A 185 -3.21 1.65 5.93
N PHE A 186 -3.51 1.06 7.09
CA PHE A 186 -3.07 1.59 8.38
C PHE A 186 -1.54 1.58 8.52
N THR A 187 -0.88 0.50 8.08
CA THR A 187 0.58 0.41 8.08
C THR A 187 1.19 1.50 7.21
N TYR A 188 0.64 1.73 6.03
CA TYR A 188 1.08 2.82 5.17
C TYR A 188 0.82 4.21 5.80
N TYR A 189 -0.36 4.42 6.40
CA TYR A 189 -0.70 5.68 7.10
C TYR A 189 0.35 6.01 8.17
N MET A 190 0.68 5.04 9.01
CA MET A 190 1.69 5.20 10.07
C MET A 190 3.08 5.49 9.49
N LEU A 191 3.48 4.79 8.41
CA LEU A 191 4.75 5.00 7.72
C LEU A 191 4.85 6.41 7.14
N GLN A 192 3.81 6.85 6.46
CA GLN A 192 3.75 8.20 5.88
C GLN A 192 3.92 9.27 6.97
N ARG A 193 3.19 9.15 8.10
CA ARG A 193 3.34 10.07 9.24
C ARG A 193 4.76 10.05 9.82
N ALA A 194 5.36 8.86 9.95
CA ALA A 194 6.74 8.73 10.43
C ALA A 194 7.74 9.48 9.54
N CYS A 195 7.62 9.31 8.21
CA CYS A 195 8.49 9.96 7.23
C CYS A 195 8.27 11.48 7.20
N GLU A 196 7.03 11.96 7.17
CA GLU A 196 6.70 13.39 7.20
C GLU A 196 7.30 14.10 8.42
N ILE A 197 7.21 13.48 9.60
CA ILE A 197 7.78 14.04 10.83
C ILE A 197 9.30 13.99 10.77
N GLN A 198 9.91 12.90 10.31
CA GLN A 198 11.36 12.80 10.20
C GLN A 198 11.93 13.88 9.29
N VAL A 199 11.36 14.09 8.10
CA VAL A 199 11.81 15.14 7.16
C VAL A 199 11.69 16.53 7.77
N LYS A 200 10.56 16.85 8.40
CA LYS A 200 10.35 18.13 9.08
C LYS A 200 11.31 18.32 10.26
N THR A 201 11.52 17.28 11.05
CA THR A 201 12.47 17.33 12.18
C THR A 201 13.90 17.57 11.71
N ALA A 202 14.34 16.90 10.62
CA ALA A 202 15.66 17.09 10.06
C ALA A 202 15.90 18.54 9.58
N ALA A 203 14.86 19.19 9.07
CA ALA A 203 14.92 20.59 8.67
C ALA A 203 15.02 21.57 9.87
N MET A 204 14.56 21.16 11.05
CA MET A 204 14.60 21.99 12.28
C MET A 204 15.91 21.87 13.06
N GLY A 205 16.71 20.82 12.80
CA GLY A 205 17.97 20.59 13.49
C GLY A 205 18.23 19.12 13.80
N LYS A 206 19.14 18.87 14.74
CA LYS A 206 19.49 17.49 15.13
C LYS A 206 18.31 16.81 15.84
N PRO A 207 17.81 15.66 15.33
CA PRO A 207 16.71 14.96 15.95
C PRO A 207 17.09 14.37 17.33
N ILE A 208 16.09 14.22 18.18
CA ILE A 208 16.21 13.45 19.43
C ILE A 208 15.88 12.00 19.09
N ILE A 209 16.85 11.12 19.26
CA ILE A 209 16.65 9.68 19.10
C ILE A 209 15.95 9.14 20.34
N VAL A 210 14.91 8.35 20.14
CA VAL A 210 14.20 7.68 21.25
C VAL A 210 15.12 6.60 21.85
N PRO A 211 15.27 6.55 23.19
CA PRO A 211 16.15 5.57 23.85
C PRO A 211 15.71 4.13 23.55
N PRO A 212 16.66 3.19 23.41
CA PRO A 212 16.36 1.79 23.08
C PRO A 212 15.39 1.10 24.06
N GLU A 213 15.49 1.41 25.35
CA GLU A 213 14.58 0.88 26.38
C GLU A 213 13.13 1.35 26.17
N VAL A 214 12.92 2.59 25.71
CA VAL A 214 11.60 3.13 25.37
C VAL A 214 11.08 2.49 24.10
N ILE A 215 11.91 2.31 23.09
CA ILE A 215 11.58 1.58 21.87
C ILE A 215 11.10 0.16 22.20
N ALA A 216 11.79 -0.55 23.07
CA ALA A 216 11.42 -1.91 23.50
C ALA A 216 10.06 -1.97 24.21
N VAL A 217 9.71 -0.93 25.00
CA VAL A 217 8.35 -0.79 25.57
C VAL A 217 7.34 -0.59 24.46
N HIS A 218 7.58 0.36 23.56
CA HIS A 218 6.69 0.67 22.46
C HIS A 218 6.42 -0.55 21.55
N GLN A 219 7.44 -1.36 21.27
CA GLN A 219 7.30 -2.60 20.49
C GLN A 219 6.35 -3.60 21.18
N ARG A 220 6.50 -3.81 22.50
CA ARG A 220 5.60 -4.70 23.25
C ARG A 220 4.16 -4.21 23.22
N ASP A 221 3.95 -2.92 23.42
CA ASP A 221 2.62 -2.31 23.41
C ASP A 221 2.00 -2.38 22.02
N ARG A 222 2.79 -2.13 20.97
CA ARG A 222 2.39 -2.32 19.57
C ARG A 222 1.91 -3.75 19.32
N ASP A 223 2.70 -4.75 19.72
CA ASP A 223 2.40 -6.16 19.44
C ASP A 223 1.11 -6.61 20.16
N LEU A 224 0.78 -6.02 21.32
CA LEU A 224 -0.52 -6.20 21.98
C LEU A 224 -1.68 -5.54 21.23
N MET A 225 -1.43 -4.45 20.52
CA MET A 225 -2.46 -3.73 19.76
C MET A 225 -2.71 -4.35 18.37
N LEU A 226 -1.74 -5.07 17.79
CA LEU A 226 -1.85 -5.71 16.50
C LEU A 226 -2.77 -6.94 16.59
N THR A 227 -4.07 -6.72 16.44
CA THR A 227 -5.12 -7.76 16.43
C THR A 227 -5.45 -8.19 15.00
N THR A 228 -6.33 -9.19 14.84
CA THR A 228 -6.81 -9.67 13.52
C THR A 228 -7.56 -8.61 12.72
N ASP A 229 -8.16 -7.63 13.39
CA ASP A 229 -8.94 -6.54 12.77
C ASP A 229 -8.16 -5.21 12.72
N PHE A 230 -6.83 -5.29 12.81
CA PHE A 230 -5.95 -4.13 12.79
C PHE A 230 -6.18 -3.24 11.57
N GLY A 231 -6.34 -1.93 11.79
CA GLY A 231 -6.61 -0.94 10.75
C GLY A 231 -8.06 -0.87 10.24
N LYS A 232 -8.94 -1.80 10.63
CA LYS A 232 -10.31 -1.85 10.13
C LYS A 232 -11.11 -0.60 10.46
N LEU A 233 -11.08 -0.15 11.71
CA LEU A 233 -11.83 1.04 12.15
C LEU A 233 -11.37 2.31 11.43
N ASP A 234 -10.07 2.44 11.19
CA ASP A 234 -9.49 3.56 10.47
C ASP A 234 -9.93 3.55 9.00
N PHE A 235 -9.80 2.40 8.33
CA PHE A 235 -10.21 2.26 6.94
C PHE A 235 -11.70 2.52 6.74
N GLU A 236 -12.57 1.98 7.62
CA GLU A 236 -14.00 2.24 7.59
C GLU A 236 -14.33 3.73 7.84
N ALA A 237 -13.62 4.39 8.75
CA ALA A 237 -13.83 5.81 9.01
C ALA A 237 -13.48 6.66 7.78
N TRP A 238 -12.36 6.39 7.13
CA TRP A 238 -11.97 7.06 5.90
C TRP A 238 -12.88 6.73 4.73
N THR A 239 -13.34 5.48 4.60
CA THR A 239 -14.34 5.10 3.58
C THR A 239 -15.64 5.91 3.74
N ARG A 240 -16.14 6.07 4.98
CA ARG A 240 -17.31 6.92 5.23
C ARG A 240 -17.05 8.40 4.91
N HIS A 241 -15.82 8.87 5.11
CA HIS A 241 -15.45 10.23 4.76
C HIS A 241 -15.47 10.46 3.24
N ILE A 242 -14.82 9.58 2.48
CA ILE A 242 -14.77 9.63 1.01
C ILE A 242 -16.18 9.52 0.43
N ASP A 243 -17.02 8.65 0.99
CA ASP A 243 -18.42 8.46 0.54
C ASP A 243 -19.26 9.74 0.63
N LYS A 244 -18.99 10.58 1.63
CA LYS A 244 -19.65 11.88 1.78
C LYS A 244 -19.17 12.92 0.77
N LEU A 245 -17.92 12.79 0.30
CA LEU A 245 -17.34 13.72 -0.68
C LEU A 245 -17.78 13.36 -2.10
N ASP A 246 -17.64 12.10 -2.47
CA ASP A 246 -18.02 11.59 -3.80
C ASP A 246 -18.18 10.06 -3.71
N SER A 247 -19.39 9.57 -3.87
CA SER A 247 -19.71 8.13 -3.85
C SER A 247 -19.57 7.44 -5.21
N SER A 248 -19.11 8.13 -6.25
CA SER A 248 -19.00 7.60 -7.62
C SER A 248 -18.04 6.40 -7.75
N TRP A 249 -17.11 6.26 -6.82
CA TRP A 249 -16.18 5.14 -6.77
C TRP A 249 -16.86 3.77 -6.57
N ARG A 250 -18.10 3.76 -6.12
CA ARG A 250 -18.90 2.54 -5.93
C ARG A 250 -19.47 1.95 -7.21
N ASN A 251 -19.41 2.69 -8.31
CA ASN A 251 -19.94 2.26 -9.62
C ASN A 251 -19.09 1.15 -10.24
#